data_0095207ede83cb80ebb8745a2a0c11cb
#
_entry.id   0095207ede83cb80ebb8745a2a0c11cb
#
_cell.length_a   1.000
_cell.length_b   1.000
_cell.length_c   1.000
_cell.angle_alpha   90.00
_cell.angle_beta   90.00
_cell.angle_gamma   90.00
#
_symmetry.space_group_name_H-M   'P 1'
#
loop_
_entity.id
_entity.type
_entity.pdbx_description
1 polymer ?
#
loop_
_entity_poly.entity_id
_entity_poly.type
_entity_poly.pdbx_seq_one_letter_code
_entity_poly.pdbx_strand_id
1 'polypeptide(L)'
;MFSFFKKSKSKEIDLSALRTDMHSHLLPGIDDGSPDVPTSDMLIQGLTNLGYERFVTTPHIMADVYPNTRSTIDSAYQKLKRETSLSTVNFPVTPAAEYLLDDGFDHLIKRPDPLF
;
A
#
# COMPACT_ATOMS: atom_id res chain seq x y z
N MET A 1 44.13 4.73 23.84
CA MET A 1 43.88 4.49 22.40
C MET A 1 42.40 4.65 22.15
N PHE A 2 41.96 5.83 21.72
CA PHE A 2 40.54 6.10 21.45
C PHE A 2 40.26 5.77 19.99
N SER A 3 39.51 4.69 19.76
CA SER A 3 39.00 4.33 18.44
C SER A 3 37.86 5.29 18.09
N PHE A 4 38.08 6.21 17.15
CA PHE A 4 37.04 7.02 16.56
C PHE A 4 36.26 6.12 15.58
N PHE A 5 35.18 5.50 16.03
CA PHE A 5 34.16 4.98 15.11
C PHE A 5 33.50 6.18 14.44
N LYS A 6 33.96 6.50 13.24
CA LYS A 6 33.28 7.42 12.33
C LYS A 6 31.93 6.80 12.00
N LYS A 7 30.84 7.29 12.63
CA LYS A 7 29.48 6.95 12.24
C LYS A 7 29.35 7.32 10.76
N SER A 8 29.32 6.32 9.89
CA SER A 8 28.98 6.51 8.48
C SER A 8 27.58 7.11 8.45
N LYS A 9 27.43 8.33 7.97
CA LYS A 9 26.09 8.87 7.62
C LYS A 9 25.56 7.95 6.54
N SER A 10 24.51 7.18 6.86
CA SER A 10 23.74 6.49 5.82
C SER A 10 23.30 7.56 4.82
N LYS A 11 23.62 7.36 3.55
CA LYS A 11 23.06 8.19 2.49
C LYS A 11 21.54 8.05 2.60
N GLU A 12 20.83 9.16 2.71
CA GLU A 12 19.37 9.15 2.57
C GLU A 12 19.04 8.55 1.19
N ILE A 13 18.12 7.58 1.19
CA ILE A 13 17.63 6.96 -0.04
C ILE A 13 16.71 8.00 -0.70
N ASP A 14 16.97 8.30 -1.96
CA ASP A 14 16.14 9.18 -2.79
C ASP A 14 15.54 8.33 -3.92
N LEU A 15 14.22 8.16 -3.87
CA LEU A 15 13.42 7.41 -4.83
C LEU A 15 12.58 8.33 -5.74
N SER A 16 12.86 9.62 -5.73
CA SER A 16 12.09 10.63 -6.50
C SER A 16 12.07 10.36 -8.01
N ALA A 17 13.12 9.69 -8.55
CA ALA A 17 13.16 9.29 -9.95
C ALA A 17 12.08 8.26 -10.34
N LEU A 18 11.61 7.44 -9.38
CA LEU A 18 10.56 6.45 -9.60
C LEU A 18 9.17 7.06 -9.58
N ARG A 19 8.95 8.12 -8.82
CA ARG A 19 7.73 8.90 -8.65
C ARG A 19 6.51 8.13 -8.16
N THR A 20 6.33 6.88 -8.54
CA THR A 20 5.18 6.05 -8.19
C THR A 20 5.65 4.78 -7.51
N ASP A 21 5.17 4.54 -6.29
CA ASP A 21 5.21 3.23 -5.66
C ASP A 21 4.12 2.35 -6.29
N MET A 22 4.52 1.18 -6.79
CA MET A 22 3.63 0.28 -7.53
C MET A 22 3.21 -0.96 -6.72
N HIS A 23 3.68 -1.09 -5.48
CA HIS A 23 3.37 -2.26 -4.66
C HIS A 23 3.51 -1.92 -3.18
N SER A 24 2.37 -1.79 -2.51
CA SER A 24 2.29 -1.48 -1.09
C SER A 24 0.94 -1.89 -0.49
N HIS A 25 0.89 -2.03 0.84
CA HIS A 25 -0.29 -2.45 1.58
C HIS A 25 -0.73 -1.33 2.53
N LEU A 26 -1.27 -0.26 1.95
CA LEU A 26 -1.61 0.97 2.65
C LEU A 26 -3.06 1.03 3.12
N LEU A 27 -3.92 0.09 2.70
CA LEU A 27 -5.33 0.11 3.10
C LEU A 27 -5.52 -0.47 4.51
N PRO A 28 -6.31 0.21 5.38
CA PRO A 28 -6.36 -0.12 6.79
C PRO A 28 -7.17 -1.39 7.07
N GLY A 29 -6.55 -2.37 7.75
CA GLY A 29 -7.23 -3.48 8.41
C GLY A 29 -7.78 -4.58 7.50
N ILE A 30 -7.25 -4.75 6.27
CA ILE A 30 -7.76 -5.77 5.34
C ILE A 30 -6.76 -6.87 5.00
N ASP A 31 -5.50 -6.70 5.35
CA ASP A 31 -4.45 -7.69 5.18
C ASP A 31 -3.34 -7.53 6.23
N ASP A 32 -2.14 -8.03 5.97
CA ASP A 32 -0.98 -7.95 6.86
C ASP A 32 -0.22 -6.60 6.77
N GLY A 33 -0.73 -5.66 5.99
CA GLY A 33 -0.15 -4.32 5.88
C GLY A 33 -0.59 -3.39 7.00
N SER A 34 -1.14 -2.23 6.67
CA SER A 34 -1.57 -1.24 7.65
C SER A 34 -2.76 -1.74 8.48
N PRO A 35 -2.69 -1.76 9.83
CA PRO A 35 -3.81 -2.17 10.66
C PRO A 35 -4.90 -1.11 10.79
N ASP A 36 -4.57 0.17 10.65
CA ASP A 36 -5.48 1.29 10.88
C ASP A 36 -5.10 2.55 10.08
N VAL A 37 -5.98 3.54 10.07
CA VAL A 37 -5.77 4.78 9.30
C VAL A 37 -4.56 5.58 9.80
N PRO A 38 -4.30 5.77 11.10
CA PRO A 38 -3.09 6.45 11.55
C PRO A 38 -1.80 5.80 11.06
N THR A 39 -1.75 4.47 11.03
CA THR A 39 -0.60 3.74 10.49
C THR A 39 -0.49 3.91 8.97
N SER A 40 -1.61 3.89 8.24
CA SER A 40 -1.65 4.19 6.81
C SER A 40 -1.06 5.58 6.51
N ASP A 41 -1.47 6.59 7.27
CA ASP A 41 -0.97 7.96 7.13
C ASP A 41 0.55 8.03 7.34
N MET A 42 1.04 7.35 8.38
CA MET A 42 2.47 7.29 8.69
C MET A 42 3.28 6.60 7.58
N LEU A 43 2.76 5.51 7.01
CA LEU A 43 3.40 4.80 5.89
C LEU A 43 3.43 5.66 4.62
N ILE A 44 2.33 6.31 4.27
CA ILE A 44 2.24 7.21 3.12
C ILE A 44 3.24 8.36 3.29
N GLN A 45 3.30 8.97 4.48
CA GLN A 45 4.25 10.04 4.76
C GLN A 45 5.70 9.55 4.67
N GLY A 46 5.98 8.35 5.17
CA GLY A 46 7.32 7.73 5.07
C GLY A 46 7.75 7.52 3.62
N LEU A 47 6.86 6.99 2.78
CA LEU A 47 7.11 6.81 1.35
C LEU A 47 7.26 8.15 0.61
N THR A 48 6.46 9.15 0.97
CA THR A 48 6.59 10.53 0.45
C THR A 48 7.96 11.12 0.77
N ASN A 49 8.46 10.92 1.98
CA ASN A 49 9.79 11.38 2.40
C ASN A 49 10.93 10.69 1.63
N LEU A 50 10.70 9.49 1.07
CA LEU A 50 11.63 8.81 0.18
C LEU A 50 11.58 9.33 -1.28
N GLY A 51 10.63 10.21 -1.60
CA GLY A 51 10.50 10.85 -2.91
C GLY A 51 9.35 10.34 -3.78
N TYR A 52 8.53 9.40 -3.30
CA TYR A 52 7.34 8.99 -4.03
C TYR A 52 6.24 10.06 -3.99
N GLU A 53 5.54 10.22 -5.09
CA GLU A 53 4.44 11.18 -5.27
C GLU A 53 3.08 10.49 -5.40
N ARG A 54 3.07 9.22 -5.81
CA ARG A 54 1.87 8.41 -6.04
C ARG A 54 2.06 6.99 -5.53
N PHE A 55 0.96 6.34 -5.14
CA PHE A 55 0.97 5.02 -4.53
C PHE A 55 -0.12 4.16 -5.15
N VAL A 56 0.27 3.05 -5.77
CA VAL A 56 -0.65 1.97 -6.14
C VAL A 56 -0.61 0.96 -5.02
N THR A 57 -1.65 0.95 -4.18
CA THR A 57 -1.74 0.00 -3.07
C THR A 57 -2.36 -1.31 -3.55
N THR A 58 -1.73 -2.41 -3.19
CA THR A 58 -2.00 -3.75 -3.71
C THR A 58 -2.31 -4.74 -2.59
N PRO A 59 -3.44 -4.59 -1.87
CA PRO A 59 -3.80 -5.51 -0.80
C PRO A 59 -3.96 -6.94 -1.33
N HIS A 60 -3.68 -7.92 -0.47
CA HIS A 60 -3.82 -9.32 -0.80
C HIS A 60 -5.26 -9.72 -1.12
N ILE A 61 -5.43 -10.52 -2.18
CA ILE A 61 -6.61 -11.34 -2.44
C ILE A 61 -6.16 -12.80 -2.44
N MET A 62 -6.45 -13.49 -1.34
CA MET A 62 -6.07 -14.87 -1.06
C MET A 62 -7.26 -15.58 -0.43
N ALA A 63 -7.81 -16.59 -1.10
CA ALA A 63 -9.09 -17.20 -0.72
C ALA A 63 -9.17 -17.67 0.74
N ASP A 64 -8.08 -18.23 1.27
CA ASP A 64 -8.07 -18.84 2.61
C ASP A 64 -7.55 -17.91 3.72
N VAL A 65 -6.76 -16.87 3.39
CA VAL A 65 -6.07 -16.04 4.39
C VAL A 65 -6.61 -14.61 4.39
N TYR A 66 -6.68 -13.99 3.24
CA TYR A 66 -7.21 -12.63 3.05
C TYR A 66 -8.26 -12.66 1.92
N PRO A 67 -9.49 -13.09 2.23
CA PRO A 67 -10.55 -13.27 1.22
C PRO A 67 -11.14 -11.92 0.80
N ASN A 68 -10.26 -10.98 0.46
CA ASN A 68 -10.67 -9.68 -0.02
C ASN A 68 -11.36 -9.77 -1.38
N THR A 69 -12.22 -8.82 -1.61
CA THR A 69 -12.95 -8.61 -2.85
C THR A 69 -12.83 -7.16 -3.28
N ARG A 70 -13.22 -6.83 -4.50
CA ARG A 70 -13.32 -5.42 -4.92
C ARG A 70 -14.10 -4.59 -3.90
N SER A 71 -15.21 -5.09 -3.39
CA SER A 71 -16.04 -4.38 -2.40
C SER A 71 -15.32 -4.12 -1.08
N THR A 72 -14.57 -5.09 -0.53
CA THR A 72 -13.81 -4.88 0.72
C THR A 72 -12.66 -3.91 0.52
N ILE A 73 -11.97 -3.98 -0.63
CA ILE A 73 -10.89 -3.06 -0.98
C ILE A 73 -11.45 -1.64 -1.17
N ASP A 74 -12.53 -1.46 -1.90
CA ASP A 74 -13.16 -0.15 -2.10
C ASP A 74 -13.63 0.44 -0.77
N SER A 75 -14.20 -0.38 0.11
CA SER A 75 -14.65 0.06 1.44
C SER A 75 -13.48 0.54 2.30
N ALA A 76 -12.36 -0.19 2.32
CA ALA A 76 -11.15 0.20 3.05
C ALA A 76 -10.52 1.47 2.46
N TYR A 77 -10.51 1.60 1.14
CA TYR A 77 -10.05 2.82 0.46
C TYR A 77 -10.90 4.04 0.81
N GLN A 78 -12.24 3.91 0.79
CA GLN A 78 -13.13 5.01 1.18
C GLN A 78 -12.97 5.35 2.66
N LYS A 79 -12.74 4.36 3.53
CA LYS A 79 -12.42 4.61 4.95
C LYS A 79 -11.14 5.41 5.08
N LEU A 80 -10.06 4.99 4.42
CA LEU A 80 -8.79 5.72 4.44
C LEU A 80 -8.97 7.16 3.96
N LYS A 81 -9.63 7.36 2.82
CA LYS A 81 -9.85 8.68 2.23
C LYS A 81 -10.69 9.61 3.11
N ARG A 82 -11.65 9.06 3.86
CA ARG A 82 -12.53 9.83 4.75
C ARG A 82 -11.86 10.20 6.08
N GLU A 83 -11.02 9.31 6.62
CA GLU A 83 -10.49 9.42 7.98
C GLU A 83 -9.02 9.84 8.04
N THR A 84 -8.34 9.90 6.90
CA THR A 84 -6.93 10.32 6.83
C THR A 84 -6.74 11.75 7.33
N SER A 85 -5.61 11.99 8.01
CA SER A 85 -5.14 13.33 8.37
C SER A 85 -4.43 14.05 7.21
N LEU A 86 -4.14 13.32 6.13
CA LEU A 86 -3.49 13.88 4.94
C LEU A 86 -4.49 14.63 4.06
N SER A 87 -3.97 15.47 3.16
CA SER A 87 -4.83 16.16 2.19
C SER A 87 -5.53 15.18 1.28
N THR A 88 -6.85 15.31 1.14
CA THR A 88 -7.67 14.51 0.22
C THR A 88 -7.83 15.18 -1.15
N VAL A 89 -7.30 16.38 -1.32
CA VAL A 89 -7.23 17.05 -2.62
C VAL A 89 -6.16 16.36 -3.45
N ASN A 90 -6.55 15.74 -4.56
CA ASN A 90 -5.66 14.90 -5.38
C ASN A 90 -5.01 13.77 -4.55
N PHE A 91 -5.81 13.07 -3.75
CA PHE A 91 -5.31 12.00 -2.89
C PHE A 91 -4.50 10.99 -3.68
N PRO A 92 -3.21 10.76 -3.33
CA PRO A 92 -2.26 10.13 -4.23
C PRO A 92 -2.32 8.60 -4.25
N VAL A 93 -3.28 7.99 -3.54
CA VAL A 93 -3.43 6.54 -3.42
C VAL A 93 -4.47 6.03 -4.42
N THR A 94 -4.11 5.01 -5.17
CA THR A 94 -4.99 4.29 -6.09
C THR A 94 -5.05 2.82 -5.67
N PRO A 95 -6.21 2.24 -5.41
CA PRO A 95 -6.31 0.83 -5.07
C PRO A 95 -6.15 -0.06 -6.30
N ALA A 96 -5.43 -1.16 -6.10
CA ALA A 96 -5.32 -2.31 -7.00
C ALA A 96 -5.41 -3.59 -6.15
N ALA A 97 -4.80 -4.70 -6.56
CA ALA A 97 -4.75 -5.92 -5.78
C ALA A 97 -3.52 -6.76 -6.09
N GLU A 98 -3.05 -7.50 -5.09
CA GLU A 98 -2.10 -8.59 -5.23
C GLU A 98 -2.82 -9.92 -5.11
N TYR A 99 -2.87 -10.69 -6.18
CA TYR A 99 -3.57 -11.96 -6.23
C TYR A 99 -2.63 -13.13 -5.93
N LEU A 100 -3.02 -14.00 -4.99
CA LEU A 100 -2.44 -15.32 -4.94
C LEU A 100 -3.03 -16.17 -6.08
N LEU A 101 -2.16 -16.90 -6.79
CA LEU A 101 -2.59 -17.83 -7.84
C LEU A 101 -3.06 -19.14 -7.21
N ASP A 102 -4.21 -19.08 -6.56
CA ASP A 102 -4.91 -20.19 -5.90
C ASP A 102 -6.18 -20.59 -6.67
N ASP A 103 -6.90 -21.57 -6.15
CA ASP A 103 -8.18 -22.00 -6.76
C ASP A 103 -9.21 -20.86 -6.82
N GLY A 104 -9.17 -19.94 -5.87
CA GLY A 104 -10.00 -18.73 -5.86
C GLY A 104 -9.70 -17.82 -7.04
N PHE A 105 -8.42 -17.62 -7.37
CA PHE A 105 -8.02 -16.86 -8.56
C PHE A 105 -8.48 -17.54 -9.86
N ASP A 106 -8.35 -18.88 -9.96
CA ASP A 106 -8.86 -19.63 -11.12
C ASP A 106 -10.37 -19.46 -11.35
N HIS A 107 -11.13 -19.29 -10.27
CA HIS A 107 -12.55 -18.94 -10.37
C HIS A 107 -12.77 -17.49 -10.82
N LEU A 108 -11.96 -16.56 -10.34
CA LEU A 108 -12.09 -15.13 -10.68
C LEU A 108 -11.83 -14.86 -12.16
N ILE A 109 -10.77 -15.45 -12.74
CA ILE A 109 -10.42 -15.23 -14.17
C ILE A 109 -11.44 -15.81 -15.15
N LYS A 110 -12.32 -16.72 -14.69
CA LYS A 110 -13.41 -17.29 -15.50
C LYS A 110 -14.67 -16.45 -15.48
N ARG A 111 -14.73 -15.42 -14.63
CA ARG A 111 -15.87 -14.51 -14.53
C ARG A 111 -15.77 -13.40 -15.57
N PRO A 112 -16.92 -12.84 -16.00
CA PRO A 112 -16.91 -11.72 -16.94
C PRO A 112 -16.45 -10.40 -16.32
N ASP A 113 -16.40 -10.32 -14.98
CA ASP A 113 -15.99 -9.11 -14.27
C ASP A 113 -14.49 -8.93 -14.39
N PRO A 114 -14.01 -7.70 -14.66
CA PRO A 114 -12.58 -7.44 -14.72
C PRO A 114 -11.94 -7.63 -13.34
N LEU A 115 -10.69 -8.09 -13.33
CA LEU A 115 -9.83 -8.01 -12.17
C LEU A 115 -9.58 -6.53 -11.77
N PHE A 116 -8.98 -6.35 -10.60
CA PHE A 116 -8.67 -5.00 -10.11
C PHE A 116 -7.68 -4.29 -11.01
#